data_96bf1c26c1590da7ca875eadd010c071
#
_entry.id   96bf1c26c1590da7ca875eadd010c071
#
_cell.length_a   1.000
_cell.length_b   1.000
_cell.length_c   1.000
_cell.angle_alpha   90.00
_cell.angle_beta   90.00
_cell.angle_gamma   90.00
#
_symmetry.space_group_name_H-M   'P 1'
#
loop_
_entity.id
_entity.type
_entity.pdbx_description
1 polymer ?
#
loop_
_entity_poly.entity_id
_entity_poly.type
_entity_poly.pdbx_seq_one_letter_code
_entity_poly.pdbx_strand_id
1 'polypeptide(L)'
;MNKSPSLRVLVVDDEPLIRWSLSETLSEGGHLVSEAGDAETALRTLTDGGGPFDVVLLDYHLPDSHDLALLSTIRQVAPSAAVIMMTAFGTPEMSDVALRIGAYRVVPKPFEVQDMAALVLEAHAAAR
;
A
#
# COMPACT_ATOMS: atom_id res chain seq x y z
N MET A 1 -10.14 -13.69 23.86
CA MET A 1 -9.12 -12.66 23.62
C MET A 1 -9.05 -12.34 22.15
N ASN A 2 -9.16 -11.08 21.81
CA ASN A 2 -9.14 -10.64 20.43
C ASN A 2 -7.73 -10.33 19.98
N LYS A 3 -7.32 -10.94 18.91
CA LYS A 3 -6.07 -10.61 18.25
C LYS A 3 -6.37 -9.89 16.95
N SER A 4 -5.58 -8.90 16.64
CA SER A 4 -5.63 -8.30 15.32
C SER A 4 -5.28 -9.36 14.27
N PRO A 5 -5.89 -9.31 13.09
CA PRO A 5 -5.55 -10.27 12.04
C PRO A 5 -4.10 -10.11 11.63
N SER A 6 -3.50 -11.22 11.21
CA SER A 6 -2.18 -11.19 10.59
C SER A 6 -2.40 -11.04 9.09
N LEU A 7 -2.01 -9.89 8.57
CA LEU A 7 -2.25 -9.54 7.17
C LEU A 7 -0.98 -9.68 6.35
N ARG A 8 -1.15 -9.92 5.05
CA ARG A 8 -0.05 -9.82 4.11
C ARG A 8 -0.09 -8.43 3.49
N VAL A 9 0.99 -7.69 3.69
CA VAL A 9 1.09 -6.28 3.27
C VAL A 9 2.27 -6.11 2.34
N LEU A 10 2.05 -5.44 1.22
CA LEU A 10 3.12 -5.05 0.31
C LEU A 10 3.37 -3.56 0.48
N VAL A 11 4.61 -3.20 0.79
CA VAL A 11 5.02 -1.79 0.91
C VAL A 11 5.80 -1.42 -0.34
N VAL A 12 5.26 -0.48 -1.12
CA VAL A 12 5.87 -0.03 -2.37
C VAL A 12 6.27 1.43 -2.22
N ASP A 13 7.57 1.65 -2.06
CA ASP A 13 8.13 3.00 -1.86
C ASP A 13 9.61 2.95 -2.23
N ASP A 14 10.08 3.93 -3.01
CA ASP A 14 11.48 3.96 -3.42
C ASP A 14 12.41 4.58 -2.38
N GLU A 15 11.85 5.15 -1.30
CA GLU A 15 12.65 5.70 -0.21
C GLU A 15 12.95 4.60 0.80
N PRO A 16 14.22 4.16 0.91
CA PRO A 16 14.52 3.01 1.77
C PRO A 16 14.15 3.22 3.24
N LEU A 17 14.29 4.44 3.75
CA LEU A 17 14.00 4.71 5.15
C LEU A 17 12.51 4.61 5.46
N ILE A 18 11.67 5.15 4.59
CA ILE A 18 10.21 5.04 4.76
C ILE A 18 9.79 3.59 4.63
N ARG A 19 10.29 2.89 3.61
CA ARG A 19 9.97 1.48 3.39
C ARG A 19 10.36 0.65 4.61
N TRP A 20 11.57 0.88 5.15
CA TRP A 20 12.04 0.17 6.32
C TRP A 20 11.16 0.46 7.55
N SER A 21 10.85 1.73 7.78
CA SER A 21 10.05 2.14 8.95
C SER A 21 8.66 1.50 8.93
N LEU A 22 8.02 1.48 7.76
CA LEU A 22 6.71 0.85 7.60
C LEU A 22 6.81 -0.66 7.81
N SER A 23 7.82 -1.29 7.22
CA SER A 23 8.00 -2.74 7.33
C SER A 23 8.24 -3.17 8.76
N GLU A 24 9.08 -2.44 9.50
CA GLU A 24 9.35 -2.74 10.89
C GLU A 24 8.10 -2.60 11.75
N THR A 25 7.38 -1.50 11.59
CA THR A 25 6.17 -1.24 12.38
C THR A 25 5.10 -2.29 12.11
N LEU A 26 4.88 -2.63 10.85
CA LEU A 26 3.86 -3.62 10.49
C LEU A 26 4.27 -5.02 10.91
N SER A 27 5.55 -5.36 10.80
CA SER A 27 6.04 -6.67 11.25
C SER A 27 5.90 -6.83 12.75
N GLU A 28 6.17 -5.77 13.51
CA GLU A 28 5.96 -5.78 14.96
C GLU A 28 4.49 -5.98 15.33
N GLY A 29 3.59 -5.55 14.44
CA GLY A 29 2.16 -5.78 14.61
C GLY A 29 1.70 -7.18 14.23
N GLY A 30 2.62 -8.04 13.81
CA GLY A 30 2.30 -9.43 13.48
C GLY A 30 1.98 -9.67 12.02
N HIS A 31 2.16 -8.68 11.14
CA HIS A 31 1.86 -8.83 9.72
C HIS A 31 3.06 -9.40 8.96
N LEU A 32 2.78 -10.04 7.84
CA LEU A 32 3.80 -10.52 6.91
C LEU A 32 4.00 -9.43 5.86
N VAL A 33 5.19 -8.85 5.82
CA VAL A 33 5.46 -7.68 4.99
C VAL A 33 6.44 -8.04 3.87
N SER A 34 6.09 -7.65 2.66
CA SER A 34 7.00 -7.68 1.51
C SER A 34 7.26 -6.25 1.07
N GLU A 35 8.40 -6.00 0.43
CA GLU A 35 8.80 -4.66 0.03
C GLU A 35 9.12 -4.62 -1.45
N ALA A 36 8.83 -3.48 -2.07
CA ALA A 36 9.19 -3.21 -3.46
C ALA A 36 9.60 -1.75 -3.58
N GLY A 37 10.68 -1.50 -4.30
CA GLY A 37 11.18 -0.14 -4.50
C GLY A 37 10.77 0.49 -5.82
N ASP A 38 10.05 -0.25 -6.67
CA ASP A 38 9.61 0.23 -7.97
C ASP A 38 8.35 -0.52 -8.42
N ALA A 39 7.75 -0.06 -9.50
CA ALA A 39 6.51 -0.63 -10.01
C ALA A 39 6.70 -2.04 -10.54
N GLU A 40 7.80 -2.30 -11.23
CA GLU A 40 8.07 -3.61 -11.79
C GLU A 40 8.16 -4.67 -10.70
N THR A 41 8.92 -4.38 -9.64
CA THR A 41 9.06 -5.29 -8.51
C THR A 41 7.72 -5.49 -7.80
N ALA A 42 6.94 -4.41 -7.65
CA ALA A 42 5.63 -4.50 -7.02
C ALA A 42 4.70 -5.45 -7.79
N LEU A 43 4.64 -5.29 -9.11
CA LEU A 43 3.77 -6.14 -9.93
C LEU A 43 4.24 -7.58 -9.94
N ARG A 44 5.54 -7.80 -10.00
CA ARG A 44 6.10 -9.15 -9.92
C ARG A 44 5.75 -9.82 -8.60
N THR A 45 5.90 -9.08 -7.50
CA THR A 45 5.58 -9.60 -6.17
C THR A 45 4.10 -9.97 -6.06
N LEU A 46 3.23 -9.14 -6.61
CA LEU A 46 1.78 -9.40 -6.57
C LEU A 46 1.36 -10.59 -7.42
N THR A 47 2.08 -10.87 -8.51
CA THR A 47 1.70 -11.94 -9.44
C THR A 47 2.44 -13.24 -9.21
N ASP A 48 3.66 -13.21 -8.68
CA ASP A 48 4.52 -14.40 -8.58
C ASP A 48 4.29 -15.20 -7.31
N GLY A 49 3.44 -14.74 -6.45
CA GLY A 49 3.11 -15.68 -5.60
C GLY A 49 3.22 -15.72 -4.16
N GLY A 50 3.00 -16.81 -3.56
CA GLY A 50 2.89 -16.97 -2.15
C GLY A 50 1.50 -16.71 -1.62
N GLY A 51 0.55 -16.41 -2.49
CA GLY A 51 -0.82 -16.15 -2.09
C GLY A 51 -1.20 -14.67 -2.18
N PRO A 52 -2.45 -14.35 -1.92
CA PRO A 52 -2.94 -12.98 -2.08
C PRO A 52 -2.42 -12.03 -1.01
N PHE A 53 -2.28 -10.76 -1.38
CA PHE A 53 -2.01 -9.69 -0.43
C PHE A 53 -3.32 -9.09 0.06
N ASP A 54 -3.33 -8.64 1.31
CA ASP A 54 -4.51 -8.02 1.91
C ASP A 54 -4.51 -6.52 1.73
N VAL A 55 -3.33 -5.89 1.81
CA VAL A 55 -3.19 -4.44 1.71
C VAL A 55 -1.91 -4.11 0.95
N VAL A 56 -1.98 -3.10 0.09
CA VAL A 56 -0.83 -2.55 -0.60
C VAL A 56 -0.69 -1.08 -0.21
N LEU A 57 0.49 -0.72 0.30
CA LEU A 57 0.85 0.68 0.54
C LEU A 57 1.64 1.13 -0.68
N LEU A 58 1.12 2.08 -1.43
CA LEU A 58 1.63 2.44 -2.75
C LEU A 58 2.03 3.90 -2.81
N ASP A 59 3.33 4.14 -3.00
CA ASP A 59 3.84 5.49 -3.24
C ASP A 59 3.43 5.95 -4.64
N TYR A 60 2.96 7.17 -4.75
CA TYR A 60 2.60 7.77 -6.03
C TYR A 60 3.83 7.97 -6.93
N HIS A 61 4.97 8.36 -6.33
CA HIS A 61 6.21 8.62 -7.06
C HIS A 61 7.18 7.46 -6.95
N LEU A 62 7.36 6.74 -8.05
CA LEU A 62 8.32 5.63 -8.14
C LEU A 62 9.24 5.91 -9.34
N PRO A 63 10.45 5.32 -9.38
CA PRO A 63 11.39 5.58 -10.47
C PRO A 63 10.83 5.24 -11.86
N ASP A 64 9.95 4.24 -11.92
CA ASP A 64 9.38 3.74 -13.18
C ASP A 64 7.88 3.98 -13.28
N SER A 65 7.29 4.77 -12.37
CA SER A 65 5.85 5.07 -12.42
C SER A 65 5.55 6.29 -11.54
N HIS A 66 4.93 7.30 -12.10
CA HIS A 66 4.56 8.51 -11.36
C HIS A 66 3.22 9.06 -11.82
N ASP A 67 2.31 8.15 -12.11
CA ASP A 67 0.91 8.47 -12.39
C ASP A 67 0.03 7.38 -11.77
N LEU A 68 -1.25 7.41 -12.07
CA LEU A 68 -2.20 6.48 -11.47
C LEU A 68 -2.35 5.17 -12.25
N ALA A 69 -1.56 4.95 -13.30
CA ALA A 69 -1.65 3.71 -14.08
C ALA A 69 -1.31 2.48 -13.25
N LEU A 70 -0.31 2.60 -12.38
CA LEU A 70 0.07 1.47 -11.52
C LEU A 70 -1.06 1.11 -10.56
N LEU A 71 -1.73 2.10 -9.97
CA LEU A 71 -2.88 1.84 -9.11
C LEU A 71 -3.94 1.06 -9.88
N SER A 72 -4.24 1.47 -11.09
CA SER A 72 -5.22 0.78 -11.93
C SER A 72 -4.81 -0.66 -12.19
N THR A 73 -3.54 -0.89 -12.51
CA THR A 73 -3.02 -2.23 -12.76
C THR A 73 -3.10 -3.10 -11.51
N ILE A 74 -2.74 -2.55 -10.37
CA ILE A 74 -2.80 -3.29 -9.10
C ILE A 74 -4.24 -3.69 -8.80
N ARG A 75 -5.21 -2.81 -9.04
CA ARG A 75 -6.61 -3.14 -8.84
C ARG A 75 -7.07 -4.29 -9.73
N GLN A 76 -6.47 -4.43 -10.92
CA GLN A 76 -6.79 -5.52 -11.83
C GLN A 76 -6.14 -6.84 -11.43
N VAL A 77 -4.87 -6.82 -11.01
CA VAL A 77 -4.15 -8.05 -10.69
C VAL A 77 -4.37 -8.54 -9.27
N ALA A 78 -4.77 -7.65 -8.37
CA ALA A 78 -5.00 -7.98 -6.96
C ALA A 78 -6.30 -7.32 -6.49
N PRO A 79 -7.45 -7.70 -7.06
CA PRO A 79 -8.71 -6.99 -6.79
C PRO A 79 -9.20 -7.09 -5.35
N SER A 80 -8.75 -8.09 -4.60
CA SER A 80 -9.15 -8.22 -3.20
C SER A 80 -8.22 -7.49 -2.23
N ALA A 81 -7.12 -6.91 -2.70
CA ALA A 81 -6.23 -6.13 -1.85
C ALA A 81 -6.74 -4.69 -1.73
N ALA A 82 -6.76 -4.16 -0.52
CA ALA A 82 -7.03 -2.75 -0.32
C ALA A 82 -5.75 -1.96 -0.64
N VAL A 83 -5.88 -0.83 -1.33
CA VAL A 83 -4.72 -0.01 -1.69
C VAL A 83 -4.79 1.32 -0.96
N ILE A 84 -3.74 1.63 -0.23
CA ILE A 84 -3.56 2.94 0.40
C ILE A 84 -2.45 3.64 -0.36
N MET A 85 -2.77 4.80 -0.94
CA MET A 85 -1.80 5.55 -1.72
C MET A 85 -1.13 6.62 -0.86
N MET A 86 0.18 6.80 -1.05
CA MET A 86 0.98 7.78 -0.31
C MET A 86 1.53 8.79 -1.31
N THR A 87 1.52 10.08 -0.97
CA THR A 87 2.04 11.09 -1.87
C THR A 87 2.58 12.31 -1.14
N ALA A 88 3.71 12.83 -1.61
CA ALA A 88 4.29 14.07 -1.08
C ALA A 88 3.64 15.31 -1.68
N PHE A 89 3.06 15.19 -2.89
CA PHE A 89 2.58 16.34 -3.66
C PHE A 89 1.22 16.08 -4.29
N GLY A 90 0.30 15.49 -3.51
CA GLY A 90 -1.03 15.22 -4.01
C GLY A 90 -1.88 16.48 -4.14
N THR A 91 -2.77 16.47 -5.13
CA THR A 91 -3.79 17.49 -5.28
C THR A 91 -5.16 16.89 -4.99
N PRO A 92 -6.18 17.70 -4.68
CA PRO A 92 -7.53 17.17 -4.51
C PRO A 92 -8.02 16.42 -5.75
N GLU A 93 -7.66 16.90 -6.94
CA GLU A 93 -8.07 16.26 -8.19
C GLU A 93 -7.45 14.88 -8.32
N MET A 94 -6.17 14.75 -8.03
CA MET A 94 -5.48 13.45 -8.08
C MET A 94 -6.07 12.49 -7.06
N SER A 95 -6.33 12.97 -5.84
CA SER A 95 -6.93 12.15 -4.80
C SER A 95 -8.30 11.64 -5.21
N ASP A 96 -9.13 12.52 -5.81
CA ASP A 96 -10.46 12.12 -6.29
C ASP A 96 -10.37 11.02 -7.34
N VAL A 97 -9.45 11.15 -8.29
CA VAL A 97 -9.27 10.13 -9.34
C VAL A 97 -8.77 8.83 -8.74
N ALA A 98 -7.80 8.89 -7.82
CA ALA A 98 -7.28 7.70 -7.16
C ALA A 98 -8.38 6.94 -6.43
N LEU A 99 -9.24 7.65 -5.71
CA LEU A 99 -10.36 7.02 -5.00
C LEU A 99 -11.35 6.38 -5.96
N ARG A 100 -11.61 7.01 -7.10
CA ARG A 100 -12.50 6.43 -8.12
C ARG A 100 -11.92 5.17 -8.75
N ILE A 101 -10.60 5.12 -8.96
CA ILE A 101 -9.93 3.93 -9.47
C ILE A 101 -10.00 2.80 -8.47
N GLY A 102 -10.05 3.12 -7.18
CA GLY A 102 -10.24 2.11 -6.16
C GLY A 102 -9.26 2.16 -5.00
N ALA A 103 -8.50 3.25 -4.84
CA ALA A 103 -7.72 3.42 -3.62
C ALA A 103 -8.67 3.59 -2.44
N TYR A 104 -8.34 2.94 -1.33
CA TYR A 104 -9.11 3.10 -0.11
C TYR A 104 -8.92 4.50 0.46
N ARG A 105 -7.69 4.98 0.43
CA ARG A 105 -7.35 6.31 0.94
C ARG A 105 -6.08 6.83 0.27
N VAL A 106 -5.95 8.14 0.21
CA VAL A 106 -4.71 8.82 -0.21
C VAL A 106 -4.17 9.56 0.99
N VAL A 107 -2.94 9.24 1.39
CA VAL A 107 -2.31 9.78 2.60
C VAL A 107 -1.16 10.70 2.22
N PRO A 108 -1.15 11.95 2.69
CA PRO A 108 -0.03 12.84 2.40
C PRO A 108 1.21 12.47 3.20
N LYS A 109 2.36 12.66 2.61
CA LYS A 109 3.65 12.57 3.30
C LYS A 109 4.02 13.96 3.83
N PRO A 110 4.66 14.07 4.98
CA PRO A 110 5.03 12.99 5.90
C PRO A 110 3.84 12.52 6.73
N PHE A 111 3.85 11.28 7.15
CA PHE A 111 2.82 10.69 8.02
C PHE A 111 3.50 9.97 9.18
N GLU A 112 2.71 9.70 10.22
CA GLU A 112 3.17 8.88 11.34
C GLU A 112 3.00 7.41 10.99
N VAL A 113 4.05 6.59 11.17
CA VAL A 113 3.97 5.17 10.83
C VAL A 113 2.91 4.44 11.66
N GLN A 114 2.69 4.87 12.90
CA GLN A 114 1.65 4.27 13.73
C GLN A 114 0.26 4.55 13.19
N ASP A 115 0.03 5.74 12.64
CA ASP A 115 -1.24 6.06 12.01
C ASP A 115 -1.45 5.20 10.77
N MET A 116 -0.39 4.95 10.01
CA MET A 116 -0.47 4.07 8.84
C MET A 116 -0.77 2.64 9.26
N ALA A 117 -0.19 2.15 10.34
CA ALA A 117 -0.46 0.81 10.83
C ALA A 117 -1.94 0.64 11.19
N ALA A 118 -2.53 1.65 11.84
CA ALA A 118 -3.96 1.63 12.15
C ALA A 118 -4.80 1.66 10.88
N LEU A 119 -4.39 2.43 9.89
CA LEU A 119 -5.12 2.56 8.63
C LEU A 119 -5.09 1.25 7.83
N VAL A 120 -4.01 0.48 7.92
CA VAL A 120 -3.91 -0.83 7.27
C VAL A 120 -5.01 -1.76 7.79
N LEU A 121 -5.20 -1.80 9.10
CA LEU A 121 -6.26 -2.63 9.69
C LEU A 121 -7.65 -2.15 9.28
N GLU A 122 -7.85 -0.84 9.27
CA GLU A 122 -9.11 -0.25 8.87
C GLU A 122 -9.42 -0.56 7.40
N ALA A 123 -8.44 -0.43 6.51
CA ALA A 123 -8.62 -0.66 5.09
C ALA A 123 -9.00 -2.12 4.81
N HIS A 124 -8.34 -3.06 5.49
CA HIS A 124 -8.66 -4.47 5.35
C HIS A 124 -10.08 -4.77 5.83
N ALA A 125 -10.47 -4.22 6.97
CA ALA A 125 -11.81 -4.42 7.51
C ALA A 125 -12.88 -3.88 6.55
N ALA A 126 -12.63 -2.73 5.93
CA ALA A 126 -13.57 -2.11 5.00
C ALA A 126 -13.68 -2.88 3.68
N ALA A 127 -12.63 -3.61 3.29
CA ALA A 127 -12.60 -4.35 2.03
C ALA A 127 -13.33 -5.71 2.10
N ARG A 128 -13.72 -6.11 3.28
CA ARG A 128 -14.36 -7.43 3.49
C ARG A 128 -15.84 -7.41 3.19
#